data_9ef8d8471b210e01800236d09d21eeeb
#
_entry.id   9ef8d8471b210e01800236d09d21eeeb
#
_cell.length_a   1.000
_cell.length_b   1.000
_cell.length_c   1.000
_cell.angle_alpha   90.00
_cell.angle_beta   90.00
_cell.angle_gamma   90.00
#
_symmetry.space_group_name_H-M   'P 1'
#
loop_
_entity.id
_entity.type
_entity.pdbx_description
1 polymer ?
#
loop_
_entity_poly.entity_id
_entity_poly.type
_entity_poly.pdbx_seq_one_letter_code
_entity_poly.pdbx_strand_id
1 'polypeptide(L)'
;MGGYKTVVVGTDGSDSSLRAVDRAGYLASGPDAKVIVATAYFPASEDTRAADLLKDEGYKMSGNAPIYAILREAKDRAMAAGATNVEERPIVGAPVDALVDLAEEVHAVLLVVGNVGLSTIAGRLLGSVPANVARRSKTDVLIVHTTG
;
A
#
# COMPACT_ATOMS: atom_id res chain seq x y z
N MET A 1 -4.26 15.63 -21.02
CA MET A 1 -4.70 14.79 -21.31
C MET A 1 -4.37 13.46 -20.89
N GLY A 2 -4.76 12.57 -21.08
CA GLY A 2 -4.49 11.21 -20.80
C GLY A 2 -3.76 10.96 -19.54
N GLY A 3 -3.54 9.88 -19.13
CA GLY A 3 -2.82 9.50 -17.96
C GLY A 3 -3.69 9.47 -16.73
N TYR A 4 -3.16 8.85 -15.69
CA TYR A 4 -3.88 8.66 -14.46
C TYR A 4 -3.63 9.82 -13.51
N LYS A 5 -4.68 10.37 -12.95
CA LYS A 5 -4.52 11.51 -12.06
C LYS A 5 -4.22 11.09 -10.63
N THR A 6 -5.02 10.20 -10.08
CA THR A 6 -4.78 9.71 -8.72
C THR A 6 -4.70 8.19 -8.76
N VAL A 7 -3.56 7.68 -8.38
CA VAL A 7 -3.27 6.24 -8.40
C VAL A 7 -2.96 5.81 -6.96
N VAL A 8 -3.65 4.78 -6.50
CA VAL A 8 -3.37 4.19 -5.18
C VAL A 8 -2.61 2.90 -5.40
N VAL A 9 -1.54 2.68 -4.66
CA VAL A 9 -0.80 1.41 -4.71
C VAL A 9 -0.62 0.88 -3.30
N GLY A 10 -0.89 -0.40 -3.14
CA GLY A 10 -0.72 -1.07 -1.86
C GLY A 10 0.65 -1.70 -1.75
N THR A 11 1.26 -1.61 -0.58
CA THR A 11 2.55 -2.21 -0.33
C THR A 11 2.62 -2.74 1.10
N ASP A 12 3.38 -3.81 1.29
CA ASP A 12 3.70 -4.33 2.61
C ASP A 12 5.21 -4.27 2.86
N GLY A 13 5.94 -3.55 2.01
CA GLY A 13 7.38 -3.43 2.14
C GLY A 13 8.17 -4.54 1.49
N SER A 14 7.50 -5.56 0.96
CA SER A 14 8.20 -6.66 0.29
C SER A 14 8.72 -6.20 -1.07
N ASP A 15 9.74 -6.88 -1.59
CA ASP A 15 10.27 -6.57 -2.90
C ASP A 15 9.20 -6.65 -3.97
N SER A 16 8.32 -7.64 -3.87
CA SER A 16 7.24 -7.78 -4.82
C SER A 16 6.34 -6.56 -4.82
N SER A 17 5.88 -6.13 -3.63
CA SER A 17 4.99 -4.98 -3.57
C SER A 17 5.70 -3.69 -3.99
N LEU A 18 7.00 -3.60 -3.74
CA LEU A 18 7.73 -2.40 -4.15
C LEU A 18 7.88 -2.32 -5.66
N ARG A 19 7.89 -3.44 -6.36
CA ARG A 19 7.85 -3.42 -7.83
C ARG A 19 6.53 -2.87 -8.33
N ALA A 20 5.45 -3.15 -7.62
CA ALA A 20 4.15 -2.55 -7.95
C ALA A 20 4.20 -1.04 -7.71
N VAL A 21 4.88 -0.61 -6.66
CA VAL A 21 5.07 0.82 -6.39
C VAL A 21 5.84 1.49 -7.53
N ASP A 22 6.89 0.84 -8.02
CA ASP A 22 7.65 1.37 -9.16
C ASP A 22 6.74 1.58 -10.37
N ARG A 23 5.89 0.60 -10.66
CA ARG A 23 4.99 0.72 -11.80
C ARG A 23 4.00 1.87 -11.60
N ALA A 24 3.46 2.01 -10.39
CA ALA A 24 2.54 3.09 -10.10
C ALA A 24 3.22 4.45 -10.27
N GLY A 25 4.47 4.56 -9.80
CA GLY A 25 5.21 5.81 -9.95
C GLY A 25 5.43 6.18 -11.40
N TYR A 26 5.73 5.17 -12.23
CA TYR A 26 5.91 5.41 -13.65
C TYR A 26 4.61 5.86 -14.30
N LEU A 27 3.50 5.21 -13.97
CA LEU A 27 2.21 5.53 -14.57
C LEU A 27 1.71 6.91 -14.18
N ALA A 28 2.08 7.39 -13.01
CA ALA A 28 1.63 8.68 -12.52
C ALA A 28 2.78 9.69 -12.51
N SER A 29 3.59 9.68 -13.54
CA SER A 29 4.77 10.54 -13.59
C SER A 29 4.48 11.93 -14.13
N GLY A 30 3.27 12.20 -14.56
CA GLY A 30 2.93 13.53 -15.08
C GLY A 30 2.82 14.56 -13.97
N PRO A 31 2.89 15.85 -14.33
CA PRO A 31 2.87 16.90 -13.31
C PRO A 31 1.55 17.03 -12.56
N ASP A 32 0.45 16.58 -13.17
CA ASP A 32 -0.85 16.67 -12.54
C ASP A 32 -1.27 15.35 -11.88
N ALA A 33 -0.37 14.37 -11.87
CA ALA A 33 -0.67 13.05 -11.34
C ALA A 33 -0.18 12.93 -9.91
N LYS A 34 -0.85 12.06 -9.16
CA LYS A 34 -0.51 11.83 -7.76
C LYS A 34 -0.53 10.32 -7.49
N VAL A 35 0.47 9.87 -6.76
CA VAL A 35 0.50 8.49 -6.27
C VAL A 35 0.26 8.51 -4.77
N ILE A 36 -0.63 7.64 -4.31
CA ILE A 36 -0.83 7.43 -2.88
C ILE A 36 -0.30 6.04 -2.58
N VAL A 37 0.78 5.98 -1.81
CA VAL A 37 1.33 4.70 -1.37
C VAL A 37 0.68 4.36 -0.04
N ALA A 38 0.13 3.16 0.07
CA ALA A 38 -0.65 2.77 1.24
C ALA A 38 -0.21 1.43 1.78
N THR A 39 -0.19 1.30 3.09
CA THR A 39 0.05 0.03 3.73
C THR A 39 -1.03 -0.22 4.77
N ALA A 40 -1.58 -1.43 4.77
CA ALA A 40 -2.65 -1.80 5.68
C ALA A 40 -2.07 -2.42 6.94
N TYR A 41 -2.66 -2.10 8.07
CA TYR A 41 -2.20 -2.63 9.34
C TYR A 41 -3.35 -2.69 10.32
N PHE A 42 -3.12 -3.43 11.40
CA PHE A 42 -4.05 -3.44 12.53
C PHE A 42 -3.38 -2.76 13.70
N PRO A 43 -4.05 -1.80 14.35
CA PRO A 43 -3.44 -1.08 15.47
C PRO A 43 -3.12 -2.03 16.63
N ALA A 44 -1.93 -1.90 17.19
CA ALA A 44 -1.53 -2.71 18.32
C ALA A 44 -2.42 -2.48 19.54
N SER A 45 -2.98 -1.29 19.64
CA SER A 45 -3.82 -0.94 20.78
C SER A 45 -5.10 -1.76 20.86
N GLU A 46 -5.45 -2.47 19.81
CA GLU A 46 -6.65 -3.30 19.81
C GLU A 46 -6.42 -4.64 20.46
N ASP A 47 -5.17 -4.99 20.77
CA ASP A 47 -4.84 -6.24 21.41
C ASP A 47 -3.88 -5.97 22.55
N THR A 48 -4.38 -5.98 23.77
CA THR A 48 -3.56 -5.64 24.91
C THR A 48 -2.41 -6.62 25.10
N ARG A 49 -2.62 -7.88 24.75
CA ARG A 49 -1.53 -8.85 24.87
C ARG A 49 -0.43 -8.56 23.89
N ALA A 50 -0.80 -8.21 22.68
CA ALA A 50 0.19 -7.83 21.70
C ALA A 50 0.91 -6.56 22.14
N ALA A 51 0.18 -5.62 22.70
CA ALA A 51 0.77 -4.39 23.18
C ALA A 51 1.77 -4.67 24.31
N ASP A 52 1.45 -5.60 25.21
CA ASP A 52 2.36 -5.96 26.29
C ASP A 52 3.63 -6.61 25.76
N LEU A 53 3.48 -7.49 24.79
CA LEU A 53 4.64 -8.10 24.17
C LEU A 53 5.50 -7.07 23.46
N LEU A 54 4.87 -6.14 22.80
CA LEU A 54 5.60 -5.09 22.11
C LEU A 54 6.34 -4.19 23.06
N LYS A 55 5.79 -3.97 24.24
CA LYS A 55 6.50 -3.20 25.25
C LYS A 55 7.82 -3.85 25.61
N ASP A 56 7.81 -5.16 25.81
CA ASP A 56 9.00 -5.89 26.18
C ASP A 56 10.03 -5.85 25.07
N GLU A 57 9.57 -5.80 23.84
CA GLU A 57 10.46 -5.79 22.70
C GLU A 57 10.88 -4.38 22.30
N GLY A 58 10.37 -3.39 22.97
CA GLY A 58 10.69 -2.02 22.62
C GLY A 58 9.87 -1.46 21.48
N TYR A 59 8.90 -2.21 20.99
CA TYR A 59 8.10 -1.76 19.86
C TYR A 59 6.99 -0.80 20.25
N LYS A 60 6.74 -0.66 21.50
CA LYS A 60 5.66 0.21 21.92
C LYS A 60 5.82 1.62 21.45
N MET A 61 7.07 2.05 21.37
CA MET A 61 7.32 3.40 20.91
C MET A 61 7.21 3.52 19.46
N SER A 62 7.29 2.40 18.82
CA SER A 62 7.33 2.40 17.39
C SER A 62 6.22 1.55 16.83
N GLY A 63 5.09 1.52 17.50
CA GLY A 63 3.97 0.77 17.01
C GLY A 63 3.67 1.08 15.56
N ASN A 64 3.81 2.33 15.17
CA ASN A 64 3.61 2.75 13.79
C ASN A 64 4.92 2.93 13.04
N ALA A 65 6.07 2.82 13.70
CA ALA A 65 7.34 3.10 13.06
C ALA A 65 7.64 2.18 11.88
N PRO A 66 7.40 0.85 11.98
CA PRO A 66 7.61 -0.01 10.81
C PRO A 66 6.73 0.39 9.64
N ILE A 67 5.52 0.85 9.93
CA ILE A 67 4.59 1.27 8.90
C ILE A 67 5.10 2.51 8.20
N TYR A 68 5.59 3.47 8.96
CA TYR A 68 6.12 4.69 8.36
C TYR A 68 7.40 4.42 7.58
N ALA A 69 8.22 3.47 8.05
CA ALA A 69 9.41 3.10 7.30
C ALA A 69 9.05 2.48 5.95
N ILE A 70 8.04 1.62 5.94
CA ILE A 70 7.54 1.01 4.71
C ILE A 70 7.04 2.09 3.76
N LEU A 71 6.26 3.03 4.29
CA LEU A 71 5.70 4.09 3.46
C LEU A 71 6.78 5.03 2.93
N ARG A 72 7.79 5.32 3.74
CA ARG A 72 8.88 6.18 3.31
C ARG A 72 9.65 5.53 2.16
N GLU A 73 9.96 4.26 2.28
CA GLU A 73 10.65 3.55 1.22
C GLU A 73 9.80 3.52 -0.04
N ALA A 74 8.50 3.26 0.12
CA ALA A 74 7.61 3.23 -1.03
C ALA A 74 7.53 4.60 -1.71
N LYS A 75 7.48 5.66 -0.93
CA LYS A 75 7.46 7.00 -1.49
C LYS A 75 8.72 7.27 -2.30
N ASP A 76 9.89 6.92 -1.73
CA ASP A 76 11.15 7.13 -2.42
C ASP A 76 11.21 6.34 -3.72
N ARG A 77 10.68 5.11 -3.72
CA ARG A 77 10.66 4.28 -4.90
C ARG A 77 9.75 4.88 -5.99
N ALA A 78 8.57 5.35 -5.58
CA ALA A 78 7.64 5.95 -6.55
C ALA A 78 8.25 7.20 -7.17
N MET A 79 8.92 8.01 -6.38
CA MET A 79 9.57 9.21 -6.88
C MET A 79 10.72 8.86 -7.82
N ALA A 80 11.52 7.86 -7.47
CA ALA A 80 12.61 7.42 -8.33
C ALA A 80 12.09 6.89 -9.67
N ALA A 81 10.89 6.34 -9.67
CA ALA A 81 10.28 5.83 -10.89
C ALA A 81 9.64 6.91 -11.76
N GLY A 82 9.53 8.13 -11.24
CA GLY A 82 9.05 9.26 -12.04
C GLY A 82 7.94 10.09 -11.42
N ALA A 83 7.33 9.63 -10.33
CA ALA A 83 6.24 10.37 -9.71
C ALA A 83 6.75 11.68 -9.12
N THR A 84 5.99 12.75 -9.29
CA THR A 84 6.36 14.05 -8.75
C THR A 84 5.55 14.42 -7.52
N ASN A 85 4.44 13.73 -7.28
CA ASN A 85 3.59 14.00 -6.14
C ASN A 85 3.20 12.66 -5.50
N VAL A 86 3.74 12.37 -4.33
CA VAL A 86 3.49 11.11 -3.65
C VAL A 86 3.02 11.38 -2.23
N GLU A 87 1.92 10.76 -1.87
CA GLU A 87 1.36 10.85 -0.52
C GLU A 87 1.45 9.50 0.16
N GLU A 88 1.78 9.50 1.45
CA GLU A 88 1.85 8.28 2.25
C GLU A 88 0.57 8.13 3.05
N ARG A 89 -0.03 6.96 3.02
CA ARG A 89 -1.27 6.71 3.77
C ARG A 89 -1.20 5.38 4.51
N PRO A 90 -1.07 5.41 5.82
CA PRO A 90 -1.30 4.20 6.61
C PRO A 90 -2.81 3.99 6.68
N ILE A 91 -3.27 2.76 6.45
CA ILE A 91 -4.69 2.46 6.47
C ILE A 91 -4.94 1.29 7.42
N VAL A 92 -6.04 1.37 8.14
CA VAL A 92 -6.37 0.39 9.16
C VAL A 92 -7.28 -0.68 8.56
N GLY A 93 -6.95 -1.94 8.81
CA GLY A 93 -7.80 -3.05 8.43
C GLY A 93 -7.11 -4.03 7.50
N ALA A 94 -7.90 -4.97 6.99
CA ALA A 94 -7.40 -5.96 6.06
C ALA A 94 -7.08 -5.30 4.72
N PRO A 95 -6.03 -5.75 4.03
CA PRO A 95 -5.56 -5.06 2.82
C PRO A 95 -6.64 -4.86 1.76
N VAL A 96 -7.46 -5.87 1.48
CA VAL A 96 -8.46 -5.75 0.43
C VAL A 96 -9.45 -4.64 0.76
N ASP A 97 -10.07 -4.74 1.93
CA ASP A 97 -11.09 -3.77 2.33
C ASP A 97 -10.52 -2.37 2.43
N ALA A 98 -9.35 -2.26 3.06
CA ALA A 98 -8.77 -0.95 3.31
C ALA A 98 -8.34 -0.27 2.01
N LEU A 99 -7.79 -1.03 1.06
CA LEU A 99 -7.38 -0.46 -0.22
C LEU A 99 -8.57 -0.06 -1.07
N VAL A 100 -9.60 -0.90 -1.11
CA VAL A 100 -10.80 -0.58 -1.88
C VAL A 100 -11.46 0.67 -1.32
N ASP A 101 -11.57 0.76 0.01
CA ASP A 101 -12.18 1.92 0.65
C ASP A 101 -11.36 3.18 0.41
N LEU A 102 -10.03 3.07 0.49
CA LEU A 102 -9.18 4.22 0.24
C LEU A 102 -9.33 4.73 -1.19
N ALA A 103 -9.34 3.80 -2.15
CA ALA A 103 -9.47 4.19 -3.55
C ALA A 103 -10.77 4.97 -3.78
N GLU A 104 -11.84 4.54 -3.13
CA GLU A 104 -13.11 5.26 -3.25
C GLU A 104 -13.04 6.62 -2.55
N GLU A 105 -12.45 6.65 -1.38
CA GLU A 105 -12.34 7.88 -0.60
C GLU A 105 -11.61 8.98 -1.37
N VAL A 106 -10.52 8.63 -2.03
CA VAL A 106 -9.69 9.62 -2.73
C VAL A 106 -10.06 9.77 -4.21
N HIS A 107 -11.09 9.08 -4.64
CA HIS A 107 -11.54 9.12 -6.04
C HIS A 107 -10.41 8.71 -6.99
N ALA A 108 -9.71 7.65 -6.62
CA ALA A 108 -8.63 7.15 -7.45
C ALA A 108 -9.16 6.64 -8.78
N VAL A 109 -8.38 6.80 -9.82
CA VAL A 109 -8.73 6.28 -11.13
C VAL A 109 -8.05 4.94 -11.41
N LEU A 110 -7.10 4.55 -10.55
CA LEU A 110 -6.41 3.29 -10.70
C LEU A 110 -5.95 2.81 -9.32
N LEU A 111 -6.14 1.52 -9.07
CA LEU A 111 -5.63 0.86 -7.86
C LEU A 111 -4.64 -0.19 -8.32
N VAL A 112 -3.41 -0.12 -7.81
CA VAL A 112 -2.31 -0.98 -8.26
C VAL A 112 -1.91 -1.93 -7.13
N VAL A 113 -1.79 -3.20 -7.45
CA VAL A 113 -1.29 -4.21 -6.50
C VAL A 113 -0.37 -5.17 -7.23
N GLY A 114 0.52 -5.82 -6.49
CA GLY A 114 1.35 -6.86 -7.08
C GLY A 114 0.56 -8.17 -7.21
N ASN A 115 1.05 -9.06 -8.03
CA ASN A 115 0.35 -10.32 -8.28
C ASN A 115 0.53 -11.36 -7.18
N VAL A 116 1.42 -11.13 -6.24
CA VAL A 116 1.68 -12.10 -5.17
C VAL A 116 0.80 -11.89 -3.95
N GLY A 117 0.11 -10.79 -3.89
CA GLY A 117 -0.69 -10.47 -2.72
C GLY A 117 0.09 -9.69 -1.69
N LEU A 118 -0.62 -9.21 -0.69
CA LEU A 118 -0.03 -8.39 0.36
C LEU A 118 -0.18 -9.06 1.70
N SER A 119 0.79 -8.80 2.59
CA SER A 119 0.70 -9.22 3.98
C SER A 119 0.16 -8.09 4.83
N THR A 120 -0.31 -8.42 6.02
CA THR A 120 -0.50 -7.40 7.03
C THR A 120 0.82 -7.21 7.75
N ILE A 121 0.89 -6.17 8.58
CA ILE A 121 2.10 -5.94 9.36
C ILE A 121 2.37 -7.11 10.32
N ALA A 122 1.37 -7.95 10.56
CA ALA A 122 1.55 -9.15 11.36
C ALA A 122 2.21 -10.28 10.57
N GLY A 123 2.51 -10.07 9.30
CA GLY A 123 3.24 -11.03 8.50
C GLY A 123 2.42 -12.08 7.80
N ARG A 124 1.11 -12.00 7.86
CA ARG A 124 0.27 -13.00 7.20
C ARG A 124 0.10 -12.66 5.74
N LEU A 125 0.52 -13.56 4.90
CA LEU A 125 0.38 -13.37 3.47
C LEU A 125 -1.03 -13.73 3.03
N LEU A 126 -1.68 -12.83 2.34
CA LEU A 126 -3.03 -13.05 1.85
C LEU A 126 -2.98 -13.21 0.35
N GLY A 127 -2.74 -14.44 -0.08
CA GLY A 127 -2.50 -14.73 -1.50
C GLY A 127 -3.65 -14.39 -2.42
N SER A 128 -4.85 -14.20 -1.87
CA SER A 128 -6.01 -13.87 -2.70
C SER A 128 -6.25 -12.37 -2.83
N VAL A 129 -5.37 -11.53 -2.31
CA VAL A 129 -5.58 -10.08 -2.36
C VAL A 129 -5.79 -9.54 -3.77
N PRO A 130 -4.93 -9.86 -4.75
CA PRO A 130 -5.14 -9.31 -6.09
C PRO A 130 -6.49 -9.67 -6.68
N ALA A 131 -6.90 -10.92 -6.54
CA ALA A 131 -8.18 -11.37 -7.10
C ALA A 131 -9.35 -10.70 -6.40
N ASN A 132 -9.29 -10.57 -5.08
CA ASN A 132 -10.37 -9.95 -4.34
C ASN A 132 -10.45 -8.46 -4.58
N VAL A 133 -9.31 -7.78 -4.70
CA VAL A 133 -9.29 -6.36 -5.03
C VAL A 133 -9.91 -6.15 -6.40
N ALA A 134 -9.52 -6.97 -7.38
CA ALA A 134 -10.03 -6.84 -8.74
C ALA A 134 -11.54 -6.99 -8.78
N ARG A 135 -12.07 -7.93 -8.00
CA ARG A 135 -13.51 -8.19 -8.00
C ARG A 135 -14.30 -7.13 -7.25
N ARG A 136 -13.74 -6.61 -6.15
CA ARG A 136 -14.48 -5.74 -5.26
C ARG A 136 -14.30 -4.26 -5.54
N SER A 137 -13.25 -3.89 -6.26
CA SER A 137 -12.97 -2.50 -6.54
C SER A 137 -13.98 -1.92 -7.53
N LYS A 138 -14.34 -0.67 -7.31
CA LYS A 138 -15.14 0.09 -8.28
C LYS A 138 -14.25 0.95 -9.14
N THR A 139 -12.95 0.85 -8.96
CA THR A 139 -11.92 1.58 -9.66
C THR A 139 -11.16 0.59 -10.53
N ASP A 140 -10.59 1.02 -11.63
CA ASP A 140 -9.74 0.15 -12.44
C ASP A 140 -8.61 -0.39 -11.59
N VAL A 141 -8.26 -1.66 -11.79
CA VAL A 141 -7.22 -2.33 -11.03
C VAL A 141 -6.13 -2.82 -11.96
N LEU A 142 -4.90 -2.50 -11.64
CA LEU A 142 -3.75 -3.03 -12.35
C LEU A 142 -3.05 -4.02 -11.41
N ILE A 143 -2.94 -5.26 -11.86
CA ILE A 143 -2.20 -6.28 -11.12
C ILE A 143 -0.85 -6.41 -11.80
N VAL A 144 0.19 -5.95 -11.10
CA VAL A 144 1.53 -5.93 -11.65
C VAL A 144 2.20 -7.29 -11.46
N HIS A 145 2.72 -7.85 -12.52
CA HIS A 145 3.45 -9.11 -12.44
C HIS A 145 4.83 -8.82 -11.85
N THR A 146 5.06 -9.29 -10.64
CA THR A 146 6.26 -8.94 -9.88
C THR A 146 7.19 -10.10 -9.66
N THR A 147 6.82 -11.29 -10.09
CA THR A 147 7.65 -12.50 -9.94
C THR A 147 8.09 -13.00 -11.31
N GLY A 148 9.20 -13.68 -11.33
CA GLY A 148 9.69 -14.28 -12.54
C GLY A 148 10.64 -13.43 -13.32
#